data_9cdaeccef3c3e1280018c083eb646ea9
#
_entry.id   9cdaeccef3c3e1280018c083eb646ea9
#
_cell.length_a   1.000
_cell.length_b   1.000
_cell.length_c   1.000
_cell.angle_alpha   90.00
_cell.angle_beta   90.00
_cell.angle_gamma   90.00
#
_symmetry.space_group_name_H-M   'P 1'
#
loop_
_entity.id
_entity.type
_entity.pdbx_description
1 polymer ?
#
loop_
_entity_poly.entity_id
_entity_poly.type
_entity_poly.pdbx_seq_one_letter_code
_entity_poly.pdbx_strand_id
1 'polypeptide(L)'
;MAFGILAVIIMLFTFDVSYDELLDNLRRAGFYLPLVLVLWLFIYLINTLSWYIILRSSGPVNSLSFARLYKFTVSGFALNYVTPVGLMGGEPYRIMELTSYVGVERATSSVILYVMMHIFSHFCFWLSSVLIYVFFYPVGWGMGIVLGLITLFCLLLVTLFIKGYRNGMAVACIRLGSHIPFLKKHAVRFAELHKEKLETIDSQIALLHQQRKSTFYSALGLEYTARIVGCLEVWLILNVLTTDVSFVGCILIVAFSSLLANLLFFLPMQLGGREGGFALAVAGLSLSGAYGVFAALITRVREMVWIVIGLVLMKIGNRR
;
A
#
# COMPACT_ATOMS: atom_id res chain seq x y z
N MET A 1 -18.78 -4.70 0.78
CA MET A 1 -19.00 -6.15 0.87
C MET A 1 -19.51 -6.76 -0.44
N ALA A 2 -20.60 -6.28 -1.03
CA ALA A 2 -21.13 -6.85 -2.29
C ALA A 2 -20.10 -6.90 -3.44
N PHE A 3 -19.31 -5.86 -3.65
CA PHE A 3 -18.24 -5.84 -4.66
C PHE A 3 -17.12 -6.87 -4.42
N GLY A 4 -16.74 -7.13 -3.16
CA GLY A 4 -15.73 -8.14 -2.86
C GLY A 4 -16.23 -9.56 -3.12
N ILE A 5 -17.49 -9.84 -2.82
CA ILE A 5 -18.16 -11.11 -3.11
C ILE A 5 -18.30 -11.28 -4.64
N LEU A 6 -18.72 -10.24 -5.34
CA LEU A 6 -18.82 -10.26 -6.80
C LEU A 6 -17.46 -10.50 -7.46
N ALA A 7 -16.39 -9.91 -6.93
CA ALA A 7 -15.02 -10.15 -7.41
C ALA A 7 -14.58 -11.60 -7.25
N VAL A 8 -14.85 -12.20 -6.09
CA VAL A 8 -14.57 -13.62 -5.84
C VAL A 8 -15.37 -14.50 -6.81
N ILE A 9 -16.64 -14.19 -7.04
CA ILE A 9 -17.50 -14.92 -7.99
C ILE A 9 -16.95 -14.80 -9.41
N ILE A 10 -16.65 -13.59 -9.89
CA ILE A 10 -16.06 -13.38 -11.23
C ILE A 10 -14.74 -14.16 -11.36
N MET A 11 -13.91 -14.16 -10.32
CA MET A 11 -12.62 -14.85 -10.29
C MET A 11 -12.78 -16.37 -10.39
N LEU A 12 -13.71 -16.95 -9.66
CA LEU A 12 -14.02 -18.39 -9.72
C LEU A 12 -14.46 -18.80 -11.12
N PHE A 13 -15.27 -17.97 -11.81
CA PHE A 13 -15.69 -18.22 -13.18
C PHE A 13 -14.61 -17.96 -14.23
N THR A 14 -13.69 -17.02 -13.98
CA THR A 14 -12.68 -16.62 -14.98
C THR A 14 -11.49 -17.59 -15.02
N PHE A 15 -11.15 -18.19 -13.88
CA PHE A 15 -9.96 -19.05 -13.76
C PHE A 15 -10.26 -20.55 -13.63
N ASP A 16 -11.51 -20.98 -13.91
CA ASP A 16 -11.95 -22.40 -13.87
C ASP A 16 -11.53 -23.15 -12.57
N VAL A 17 -11.50 -22.44 -11.45
CA VAL A 17 -11.15 -23.02 -10.15
C VAL A 17 -12.34 -23.84 -9.65
N SER A 18 -12.17 -25.17 -9.52
CA SER A 18 -13.20 -26.02 -8.96
C SER A 18 -13.50 -25.62 -7.51
N TYR A 19 -14.80 -25.57 -7.17
CA TYR A 19 -15.26 -25.29 -5.80
C TYR A 19 -14.68 -26.27 -4.79
N ASP A 20 -14.58 -27.56 -5.15
CA ASP A 20 -14.03 -28.62 -4.30
C ASP A 20 -12.53 -28.41 -4.05
N GLU A 21 -11.76 -28.05 -5.08
CA GLU A 21 -10.34 -27.73 -4.97
C GLU A 21 -10.10 -26.50 -4.07
N LEU A 22 -10.95 -25.47 -4.18
CA LEU A 22 -10.90 -24.31 -3.31
C LEU A 22 -11.16 -24.67 -1.84
N LEU A 23 -12.19 -25.51 -1.58
CA LEU A 23 -12.56 -25.95 -0.24
C LEU A 23 -11.46 -26.80 0.39
N ASP A 24 -10.86 -27.71 -0.37
CA ASP A 24 -9.75 -28.52 0.11
C ASP A 24 -8.51 -27.70 0.42
N ASN A 25 -8.18 -26.74 -0.44
CA ASN A 25 -7.08 -25.82 -0.20
C ASN A 25 -7.33 -24.88 0.99
N LEU A 26 -8.58 -24.44 1.21
CA LEU A 26 -8.99 -23.70 2.40
C LEU A 26 -8.88 -24.54 3.68
N ARG A 27 -9.26 -25.80 3.61
CA ARG A 27 -9.08 -26.73 4.76
C ARG A 27 -7.61 -26.96 5.08
N ARG A 28 -6.76 -27.14 4.07
CA ARG A 28 -5.30 -27.25 4.25
C ARG A 28 -4.70 -25.94 4.80
N ALA A 29 -5.21 -24.78 4.39
CA ALA A 29 -4.80 -23.48 4.88
C ALA A 29 -5.25 -23.17 6.34
N GLY A 30 -6.06 -24.03 6.96
CA GLY A 30 -6.76 -23.75 8.22
C GLY A 30 -5.90 -23.18 9.35
N PHE A 31 -4.67 -23.69 9.56
CA PHE A 31 -3.73 -23.15 10.55
C PHE A 31 -2.98 -21.91 10.07
N TYR A 32 -2.73 -21.76 8.77
CA TYR A 32 -1.96 -20.65 8.20
C TYR A 32 -2.75 -19.34 8.15
N LEU A 33 -4.08 -19.40 8.03
CA LEU A 33 -4.92 -18.20 8.01
C LEU A 33 -4.81 -17.36 9.31
N PRO A 34 -4.93 -17.92 10.51
CA PRO A 34 -4.63 -17.18 11.74
C PRO A 34 -3.22 -16.59 11.78
N LEU A 35 -2.22 -17.32 11.28
CA LEU A 35 -0.84 -16.86 11.23
C LEU A 35 -0.68 -15.64 10.30
N VAL A 36 -1.33 -15.66 9.13
CA VAL A 36 -1.39 -14.53 8.21
C VAL A 36 -2.09 -13.32 8.85
N LEU A 37 -3.17 -13.53 9.59
CA LEU A 37 -3.85 -12.45 10.32
C LEU A 37 -2.95 -11.82 11.38
N VAL A 38 -2.22 -12.64 12.15
CA VAL A 38 -1.25 -12.17 13.15
C VAL A 38 -0.08 -11.43 12.47
N LEU A 39 0.41 -11.92 11.33
CA LEU A 39 1.46 -11.25 10.57
C LEU A 39 1.06 -9.80 10.21
N TRP A 40 -0.17 -9.59 9.79
CA TRP A 40 -0.68 -8.26 9.44
C TRP A 40 -0.84 -7.32 10.65
N LEU A 41 -1.06 -7.87 11.85
CA LEU A 41 -0.97 -7.07 13.07
C LEU A 41 0.42 -6.44 13.20
N PHE A 42 1.48 -7.22 12.99
CA PHE A 42 2.87 -6.70 13.03
C PHE A 42 3.16 -5.73 11.88
N ILE A 43 2.66 -5.99 10.67
CA ILE A 43 2.81 -5.07 9.53
C ILE A 43 2.19 -3.71 9.86
N TYR A 44 0.98 -3.67 10.41
CA TYR A 44 0.37 -2.42 10.85
C TYR A 44 1.11 -1.75 12.01
N LEU A 45 1.75 -2.53 12.91
CA LEU A 45 2.63 -1.95 13.93
C LEU A 45 3.83 -1.25 13.30
N ILE A 46 4.47 -1.86 12.31
CA ILE A 46 5.62 -1.26 11.60
C ILE A 46 5.17 0.01 10.86
N ASN A 47 4.05 -0.02 10.15
CA ASN A 47 3.51 1.16 9.46
C ASN A 47 3.13 2.28 10.46
N THR A 48 2.57 1.91 11.61
CA THR A 48 2.26 2.88 12.68
C THR A 48 3.53 3.49 13.26
N LEU A 49 4.59 2.69 13.43
CA LEU A 49 5.89 3.17 13.90
C LEU A 49 6.51 4.15 12.90
N SER A 50 6.41 3.87 11.60
CA SER A 50 6.81 4.78 10.53
C SER A 50 6.11 6.14 10.68
N TRP A 51 4.79 6.14 10.79
CA TRP A 51 4.02 7.37 10.96
C TRP A 51 4.32 8.08 12.30
N TYR A 52 4.52 7.32 13.39
CA TYR A 52 4.87 7.87 14.70
C TYR A 52 6.21 8.61 14.69
N ILE A 53 7.22 8.07 14.01
CA ILE A 53 8.54 8.72 13.85
C ILE A 53 8.38 10.04 13.09
N ILE A 54 7.61 10.04 12.00
CA ILE A 54 7.29 11.24 11.22
C ILE A 54 6.60 12.28 12.11
N LEU A 55 5.60 11.89 12.87
CA LEU A 55 4.82 12.77 13.71
C LEU A 55 5.66 13.39 14.85
N ARG A 56 6.53 12.60 15.50
CA ARG A 56 7.43 13.07 16.54
C ARG A 56 8.53 13.99 16.04
N SER A 57 8.91 13.87 14.78
CA SER A 57 9.95 14.73 14.21
C SER A 57 9.52 16.21 14.11
N SER A 58 8.21 16.48 14.03
CA SER A 58 7.66 17.84 13.98
C SER A 58 7.35 18.42 15.37
N GLY A 59 7.69 17.73 16.47
CA GLY A 59 7.53 18.23 17.84
C GLY A 59 6.95 17.20 18.82
N PRO A 60 6.79 17.53 20.09
CA PRO A 60 6.27 16.62 21.11
C PRO A 60 4.82 16.24 20.83
N VAL A 61 4.47 14.99 21.17
CA VAL A 61 3.11 14.41 21.01
C VAL A 61 2.72 13.81 22.35
N ASN A 62 2.41 14.67 23.33
CA ASN A 62 2.24 14.25 24.72
C ASN A 62 0.89 13.61 25.03
N SER A 63 -0.14 13.91 24.25
CA SER A 63 -1.52 13.46 24.49
C SER A 63 -1.97 12.28 23.61
N LEU A 64 -1.18 11.86 22.62
CA LEU A 64 -1.52 10.78 21.71
C LEU A 64 -0.72 9.52 22.05
N SER A 65 -1.41 8.47 22.50
CA SER A 65 -0.77 7.17 22.72
C SER A 65 -0.48 6.45 21.39
N PHE A 66 0.57 5.62 21.37
CA PHE A 66 0.89 4.78 20.22
C PHE A 66 -0.26 3.83 19.82
N ALA A 67 -0.97 3.28 20.80
CA ALA A 67 -2.14 2.42 20.56
C ALA A 67 -3.28 3.17 19.84
N ARG A 68 -3.45 4.46 20.11
CA ARG A 68 -4.44 5.30 19.43
C ARG A 68 -4.00 5.61 18.00
N LEU A 69 -2.72 5.86 17.77
CA LEU A 69 -2.19 6.03 16.42
C LEU A 69 -2.30 4.73 15.59
N TYR A 70 -2.07 3.58 16.22
CA TYR A 70 -2.30 2.26 15.62
C TYR A 70 -3.77 2.09 15.19
N LYS A 71 -4.71 2.45 16.07
CA LYS A 71 -6.13 2.49 15.74
C LYS A 71 -6.39 3.34 14.48
N PHE A 72 -5.83 4.55 14.39
CA PHE A 72 -6.01 5.43 13.24
C PHE A 72 -5.39 4.84 11.96
N THR A 73 -4.26 4.15 12.08
CA THR A 73 -3.62 3.46 10.96
C THR A 73 -4.52 2.36 10.41
N VAL A 74 -5.02 1.45 11.25
CA VAL A 74 -5.86 0.32 10.83
C VAL A 74 -7.23 0.79 10.33
N SER A 75 -7.87 1.73 11.03
CA SER A 75 -9.17 2.29 10.61
C SER A 75 -9.06 3.07 9.29
N GLY A 76 -7.99 3.83 9.10
CA GLY A 76 -7.74 4.52 7.83
C GLY A 76 -7.51 3.55 6.67
N PHE A 77 -6.81 2.45 6.92
CA PHE A 77 -6.68 1.37 5.94
C PHE A 77 -8.05 0.78 5.55
N ALA A 78 -8.88 0.44 6.54
CA ALA A 78 -10.23 -0.08 6.30
C ALA A 78 -11.07 0.88 5.45
N LEU A 79 -11.01 2.18 5.73
CA LEU A 79 -11.72 3.19 4.96
C LEU A 79 -11.24 3.29 3.52
N ASN A 80 -9.93 3.15 3.26
CA ASN A 80 -9.39 3.13 1.91
C ASN A 80 -9.99 2.00 1.07
N TYR A 81 -10.30 0.85 1.67
CA TYR A 81 -10.91 -0.27 0.95
C TYR A 81 -12.44 -0.16 0.80
N VAL A 82 -13.13 0.51 1.73
CA VAL A 82 -14.59 0.64 1.70
C VAL A 82 -15.03 1.81 0.82
N THR A 83 -14.21 2.83 0.65
CA THR A 83 -14.55 4.00 -0.18
C THR A 83 -14.37 3.68 -1.66
N PRO A 84 -15.37 4.01 -2.51
CA PRO A 84 -15.33 3.67 -3.94
C PRO A 84 -14.34 4.51 -4.75
N VAL A 85 -13.82 5.59 -4.20
CA VAL A 85 -12.93 6.53 -4.91
C VAL A 85 -11.48 6.23 -4.57
N GLY A 86 -10.87 5.31 -5.33
CA GLY A 86 -9.42 5.20 -5.50
C GLY A 86 -8.58 5.14 -4.22
N LEU A 87 -9.01 4.40 -3.17
CA LEU A 87 -8.24 4.23 -1.94
C LEU A 87 -7.96 5.53 -1.14
N MET A 88 -8.81 6.57 -1.26
CA MET A 88 -8.56 7.90 -0.68
C MET A 88 -9.41 8.25 0.56
N GLY A 89 -10.14 7.28 1.13
CA GLY A 89 -11.03 7.55 2.29
C GLY A 89 -10.32 7.62 3.65
N GLY A 90 -9.18 6.96 3.76
CA GLY A 90 -8.44 6.83 5.01
C GLY A 90 -7.63 8.07 5.39
N GLU A 91 -7.12 8.81 4.41
CA GLU A 91 -6.30 10.01 4.64
C GLU A 91 -7.10 11.14 5.29
N PRO A 92 -8.28 11.53 4.80
CA PRO A 92 -9.12 12.51 5.49
C PRO A 92 -9.50 12.08 6.91
N TYR A 93 -9.80 10.80 7.12
CA TYR A 93 -10.09 10.27 8.44
C TYR A 93 -8.89 10.41 9.39
N ARG A 94 -7.68 10.03 8.95
CA ARG A 94 -6.44 10.16 9.74
C ARG A 94 -6.16 11.61 10.10
N ILE A 95 -6.34 12.54 9.15
CA ILE A 95 -6.17 13.97 9.40
C ILE A 95 -7.19 14.46 10.44
N MET A 96 -8.46 14.12 10.27
CA MET A 96 -9.54 14.54 11.17
C MET A 96 -9.31 14.06 12.61
N GLU A 97 -8.99 12.79 12.79
CA GLU A 97 -8.74 12.21 14.11
C GLU A 97 -7.48 12.78 14.77
N LEU A 98 -6.43 13.03 13.99
CA LEU A 98 -5.16 13.55 14.50
C LEU A 98 -5.21 15.04 14.82
N THR A 99 -6.08 15.81 14.15
CA THR A 99 -6.21 17.26 14.29
C THR A 99 -6.44 17.69 15.74
N SER A 100 -7.21 16.93 16.51
CA SER A 100 -7.50 17.22 17.93
C SER A 100 -6.28 17.10 18.84
N TYR A 101 -5.20 16.46 18.38
CA TYR A 101 -3.97 16.24 19.17
C TYR A 101 -2.82 17.16 18.77
N VAL A 102 -2.71 17.52 17.51
CA VAL A 102 -1.52 18.23 16.97
C VAL A 102 -1.86 19.45 16.11
N GLY A 103 -3.14 19.76 15.92
CA GLY A 103 -3.61 20.81 15.01
C GLY A 103 -3.69 20.35 13.55
N VAL A 104 -4.46 21.08 12.74
CA VAL A 104 -4.80 20.72 11.35
C VAL A 104 -3.56 20.63 10.46
N GLU A 105 -2.68 21.63 10.53
CA GLU A 105 -1.51 21.75 9.64
C GLU A 105 -0.53 20.60 9.87
N ARG A 106 -0.21 20.32 11.13
CA ARG A 106 0.69 19.23 11.49
C ARG A 106 0.07 17.86 11.26
N ALA A 107 -1.23 17.70 11.48
CA ALA A 107 -1.95 16.47 11.13
C ALA A 107 -1.86 16.22 9.63
N THR A 108 -2.18 17.22 8.81
CA THR A 108 -2.18 17.12 7.34
C THR A 108 -0.78 16.83 6.80
N SER A 109 0.24 17.60 7.23
CA SER A 109 1.61 17.39 6.75
C SER A 109 2.16 16.02 7.13
N SER A 110 1.86 15.52 8.34
CA SER A 110 2.32 14.19 8.79
C SER A 110 1.65 13.05 8.00
N VAL A 111 0.36 13.17 7.68
CA VAL A 111 -0.36 12.16 6.88
C VAL A 111 0.12 12.18 5.43
N ILE A 112 0.31 13.36 4.83
CA ILE A 112 0.87 13.48 3.48
C ILE A 112 2.25 12.81 3.44
N LEU A 113 3.14 13.13 4.38
CA LEU A 113 4.48 12.56 4.42
C LEU A 113 4.46 11.04 4.64
N TYR A 114 3.59 10.54 5.52
CA TYR A 114 3.40 9.11 5.72
C TYR A 114 2.98 8.40 4.43
N VAL A 115 1.98 8.92 3.71
CA VAL A 115 1.52 8.38 2.43
C VAL A 115 2.63 8.44 1.37
N MET A 116 3.40 9.53 1.36
CA MET A 116 4.56 9.66 0.48
C MET A 116 5.61 8.58 0.74
N MET A 117 5.96 8.31 2.01
CA MET A 117 6.89 7.23 2.36
C MET A 117 6.35 5.86 1.95
N HIS A 118 5.05 5.65 2.14
CA HIS A 118 4.37 4.44 1.72
C HIS A 118 4.46 4.22 0.21
N ILE A 119 4.17 5.23 -0.61
CA ILE A 119 4.28 5.17 -2.06
C ILE A 119 5.74 5.01 -2.50
N PHE A 120 6.66 5.77 -1.91
CA PHE A 120 8.07 5.71 -2.27
C PHE A 120 8.70 4.35 -1.97
N SER A 121 8.27 3.69 -0.88
CA SER A 121 8.71 2.33 -0.58
C SER A 121 8.26 1.30 -1.64
N HIS A 122 7.15 1.52 -2.39
CA HIS A 122 6.80 0.67 -3.53
C HIS A 122 7.84 0.77 -4.64
N PHE A 123 8.27 1.98 -4.99
CA PHE A 123 9.29 2.15 -6.04
C PHE A 123 10.63 1.51 -5.65
N CYS A 124 11.05 1.68 -4.39
CA CYS A 124 12.23 1.01 -3.87
C CYS A 124 12.09 -0.52 -3.94
N PHE A 125 10.91 -1.05 -3.61
CA PHE A 125 10.62 -2.47 -3.62
C PHE A 125 10.62 -3.04 -5.05
N TRP A 126 10.01 -2.35 -6.02
CA TRP A 126 10.04 -2.77 -7.42
C TRP A 126 11.44 -2.70 -8.03
N LEU A 127 12.21 -1.65 -7.74
CA LEU A 127 13.61 -1.57 -8.18
C LEU A 127 14.48 -2.68 -7.57
N SER A 128 14.33 -2.97 -6.29
CA SER A 128 15.07 -4.07 -5.66
C SER A 128 14.64 -5.42 -6.21
N SER A 129 13.37 -5.60 -6.58
CA SER A 129 12.90 -6.84 -7.20
C SER A 129 13.46 -7.05 -8.61
N VAL A 130 13.67 -5.97 -9.39
CA VAL A 130 14.39 -6.06 -10.68
C VAL A 130 15.81 -6.57 -10.47
N LEU A 131 16.53 -6.03 -9.48
CA LEU A 131 17.88 -6.50 -9.15
C LEU A 131 17.86 -7.97 -8.72
N ILE A 132 16.95 -8.35 -7.83
CA ILE A 132 16.77 -9.75 -7.39
C ILE A 132 16.52 -10.66 -8.60
N TYR A 133 15.64 -10.27 -9.52
CA TYR A 133 15.39 -11.08 -10.72
C TYR A 133 16.66 -11.30 -11.55
N VAL A 134 17.41 -10.23 -11.82
CA VAL A 134 18.64 -10.29 -12.62
C VAL A 134 19.70 -11.19 -11.98
N PHE A 135 19.78 -11.23 -10.64
CA PHE A 135 20.76 -12.05 -9.93
C PHE A 135 20.38 -13.54 -9.82
N PHE A 136 19.10 -13.85 -9.73
CA PHE A 136 18.63 -15.21 -9.43
C PHE A 136 18.01 -15.95 -10.61
N TYR A 137 17.65 -15.22 -11.69
CA TYR A 137 16.94 -15.80 -12.84
C TYR A 137 17.59 -15.41 -14.16
N PRO A 138 17.54 -16.30 -15.18
CA PRO A 138 18.07 -15.99 -16.50
C PRO A 138 17.24 -14.87 -17.16
N VAL A 139 17.93 -13.87 -17.70
CA VAL A 139 17.30 -12.74 -18.38
C VAL A 139 17.32 -12.97 -19.90
N GLY A 140 16.19 -13.43 -20.45
CA GLY A 140 15.98 -13.46 -21.90
C GLY A 140 15.67 -12.06 -22.47
N TRP A 141 15.78 -11.91 -23.78
CA TRP A 141 15.58 -10.61 -24.48
C TRP A 141 14.26 -9.92 -24.11
N GLY A 142 13.13 -10.65 -24.15
CA GLY A 142 11.81 -10.10 -23.81
C GLY A 142 11.74 -9.63 -22.36
N MET A 143 12.24 -10.44 -21.41
CA MET A 143 12.29 -10.09 -20.01
C MET A 143 13.22 -8.89 -19.76
N GLY A 144 14.35 -8.80 -20.44
CA GLY A 144 15.26 -7.66 -20.37
C GLY A 144 14.57 -6.34 -20.74
N ILE A 145 13.73 -6.34 -21.77
CA ILE A 145 12.93 -5.16 -22.15
C ILE A 145 11.93 -4.80 -21.04
N VAL A 146 11.20 -5.77 -20.50
CA VAL A 146 10.22 -5.54 -19.41
C VAL A 146 10.91 -4.96 -18.17
N LEU A 147 12.01 -5.57 -17.73
CA LEU A 147 12.79 -5.10 -16.58
C LEU A 147 13.36 -3.68 -16.81
N GLY A 148 13.83 -3.41 -18.04
CA GLY A 148 14.30 -2.08 -18.45
C GLY A 148 13.19 -1.02 -18.38
N LEU A 149 11.99 -1.35 -18.87
CA LEU A 149 10.83 -0.45 -18.80
C LEU A 149 10.39 -0.19 -17.37
N ILE A 150 10.34 -1.21 -16.51
CA ILE A 150 10.02 -1.07 -15.08
C ILE A 150 11.06 -0.18 -14.40
N THR A 151 12.34 -0.41 -14.67
CA THR A 151 13.43 0.41 -14.11
C THR A 151 13.30 1.85 -14.53
N LEU A 152 13.11 2.13 -15.81
CA LEU A 152 12.94 3.49 -16.34
C LEU A 152 11.72 4.18 -15.71
N PHE A 153 10.60 3.50 -15.64
CA PHE A 153 9.37 3.98 -15.01
C PHE A 153 9.60 4.32 -13.53
N CYS A 154 10.20 3.41 -12.76
CA CYS A 154 10.48 3.64 -11.35
C CYS A 154 11.47 4.79 -11.13
N LEU A 155 12.55 4.89 -11.92
CA LEU A 155 13.51 5.98 -11.81
C LEU A 155 12.88 7.34 -12.15
N LEU A 156 12.00 7.38 -13.15
CA LEU A 156 11.23 8.59 -13.49
C LEU A 156 10.37 9.02 -12.29
N LEU A 157 9.60 8.08 -11.71
CA LEU A 157 8.73 8.38 -10.57
C LEU A 157 9.52 8.77 -9.32
N VAL A 158 10.64 8.10 -9.04
CA VAL A 158 11.55 8.45 -7.94
C VAL A 158 12.08 9.88 -8.12
N THR A 159 12.47 10.25 -9.34
CA THR A 159 12.98 11.59 -9.64
C THR A 159 11.89 12.65 -9.42
N LEU A 160 10.68 12.39 -9.91
CA LEU A 160 9.51 13.27 -9.71
C LEU A 160 9.17 13.38 -8.22
N PHE A 161 9.20 12.27 -7.49
CA PHE A 161 8.95 12.23 -6.06
C PHE A 161 9.97 13.09 -5.28
N ILE A 162 11.28 12.91 -5.53
CA ILE A 162 12.33 13.68 -4.87
C ILE A 162 12.20 15.18 -5.20
N LYS A 163 11.90 15.52 -6.45
CA LYS A 163 11.65 16.92 -6.83
C LYS A 163 10.43 17.50 -6.11
N GLY A 164 9.31 16.77 -6.08
CA GLY A 164 8.09 17.18 -5.37
C GLY A 164 8.32 17.33 -3.87
N TYR A 165 9.03 16.40 -3.26
CA TYR A 165 9.37 16.44 -1.84
C TYR A 165 10.25 17.65 -1.46
N ARG A 166 11.12 18.10 -2.37
CA ARG A 166 12.00 19.27 -2.17
C ARG A 166 11.33 20.61 -2.47
N ASN A 167 10.40 20.64 -3.40
CA ASN A 167 9.84 21.88 -3.98
C ASN A 167 8.37 22.14 -3.57
N GLY A 168 7.81 21.31 -2.68
CA GLY A 168 6.40 21.39 -2.28
C GLY A 168 5.53 20.36 -3.00
N MET A 169 5.00 19.42 -2.23
CA MET A 169 4.18 18.32 -2.76
C MET A 169 2.70 18.69 -2.86
N ALA A 170 2.17 19.47 -1.91
CA ALA A 170 0.77 19.87 -1.91
C ALA A 170 0.46 20.75 -3.13
N VAL A 171 1.30 21.74 -3.41
CA VAL A 171 1.19 22.60 -4.58
C VAL A 171 1.42 21.81 -5.88
N ALA A 172 2.38 20.86 -5.88
CA ALA A 172 2.66 20.03 -7.06
C ALA A 172 1.47 19.11 -7.41
N CYS A 173 0.81 18.49 -6.43
CA CYS A 173 -0.39 17.67 -6.64
C CYS A 173 -1.54 18.47 -7.22
N ILE A 174 -1.78 19.69 -6.74
CA ILE A 174 -2.84 20.56 -7.25
C ILE A 174 -2.50 21.00 -8.69
N ARG A 175 -1.25 21.35 -8.96
CA ARG A 175 -0.78 21.70 -10.31
C ARG A 175 -0.98 20.54 -11.29
N LEU A 176 -0.68 19.30 -10.87
CA LEU A 176 -0.96 18.12 -11.68
C LEU A 176 -2.47 17.96 -11.95
N GLY A 177 -3.32 18.12 -10.92
CA GLY A 177 -4.77 18.13 -11.06
C GLY A 177 -5.30 19.22 -12.01
N SER A 178 -4.62 20.37 -12.09
CA SER A 178 -4.98 21.48 -13.01
C SER A 178 -4.71 21.15 -14.49
N HIS A 179 -3.92 20.12 -14.81
CA HIS A 179 -3.72 19.65 -16.18
C HIS A 179 -4.83 18.71 -16.66
N ILE A 180 -5.66 18.19 -15.74
CA ILE A 180 -6.82 17.36 -16.10
C ILE A 180 -8.00 18.27 -16.45
N PRO A 181 -8.55 18.23 -17.67
CA PRO A 181 -9.55 19.20 -18.14
C PRO A 181 -10.78 19.31 -17.22
N PHE A 182 -11.25 18.18 -16.69
CA PHE A 182 -12.42 18.11 -15.80
C PHE A 182 -12.15 18.68 -14.39
N LEU A 183 -10.89 18.58 -13.90
CA LEU A 183 -10.50 19.01 -12.55
C LEU A 183 -9.90 20.42 -12.53
N LYS A 184 -9.47 20.94 -13.67
CA LYS A 184 -8.73 22.22 -13.80
C LYS A 184 -9.39 23.37 -13.06
N LYS A 185 -10.68 23.62 -13.31
CA LYS A 185 -11.42 24.74 -12.71
C LYS A 185 -11.52 24.63 -11.18
N HIS A 186 -11.73 23.42 -10.67
CA HIS A 186 -11.82 23.16 -9.23
C HIS A 186 -10.44 23.20 -8.56
N ALA A 187 -9.41 22.65 -9.19
CA ALA A 187 -8.04 22.64 -8.67
C ALA A 187 -7.46 24.05 -8.57
N VAL A 188 -7.64 24.88 -9.60
CA VAL A 188 -7.18 26.28 -9.59
C VAL A 188 -7.89 27.08 -8.51
N ARG A 189 -9.23 27.01 -8.46
CA ARG A 189 -10.02 27.71 -7.44
C ARG A 189 -9.66 27.27 -6.01
N PHE A 190 -9.42 25.98 -5.80
CA PHE A 190 -9.01 25.43 -4.51
C PHE A 190 -7.61 25.95 -4.13
N ALA A 191 -6.68 25.98 -5.08
CA ALA A 191 -5.33 26.50 -4.87
C ALA A 191 -5.34 27.97 -4.45
N GLU A 192 -6.14 28.80 -5.11
CA GLU A 192 -6.27 30.23 -4.79
C GLU A 192 -6.88 30.47 -3.41
N LEU A 193 -7.97 29.73 -3.08
CA LEU A 193 -8.67 29.86 -1.80
C LEU A 193 -7.86 29.38 -0.58
N HIS A 194 -6.92 28.46 -0.79
CA HIS A 194 -6.16 27.80 0.30
C HIS A 194 -4.65 27.97 0.17
N LYS A 195 -4.20 28.98 -0.59
CA LYS A 195 -2.78 29.21 -0.92
C LYS A 195 -1.88 29.21 0.31
N GLU A 196 -2.19 30.01 1.33
CA GLU A 196 -1.39 30.12 2.56
C GLU A 196 -1.30 28.77 3.33
N LYS A 197 -2.41 28.03 3.40
CA LYS A 197 -2.43 26.73 4.05
C LYS A 197 -1.57 25.70 3.29
N LEU A 198 -1.63 25.73 1.98
CA LEU A 198 -0.84 24.85 1.12
C LEU A 198 0.66 25.16 1.23
N GLU A 199 1.03 26.44 1.23
CA GLU A 199 2.40 26.88 1.44
C GLU A 199 2.91 26.50 2.83
N THR A 200 2.07 26.60 3.87
CA THR A 200 2.41 26.15 5.23
C THR A 200 2.64 24.63 5.28
N ILE A 201 1.77 23.84 4.66
CA ILE A 201 1.93 22.37 4.57
C ILE A 201 3.22 22.01 3.84
N ASP A 202 3.47 22.63 2.69
CA ASP A 202 4.68 22.39 1.91
C ASP A 202 5.95 22.81 2.65
N SER A 203 5.91 23.93 3.38
CA SER A 203 7.02 24.36 4.22
C SER A 203 7.31 23.39 5.36
N GLN A 204 6.27 22.84 6.00
CA GLN A 204 6.44 21.81 7.03
C GLN A 204 7.06 20.51 6.47
N ILE A 205 6.64 20.09 5.28
CA ILE A 205 7.24 18.93 4.57
C ILE A 205 8.71 19.20 4.24
N ALA A 206 9.01 20.39 3.73
CA ALA A 206 10.38 20.79 3.39
C ALA A 206 11.29 20.91 4.61
N LEU A 207 10.79 21.45 5.73
CA LEU A 207 11.52 21.52 7.00
C LEU A 207 11.87 20.13 7.55
N LEU A 208 10.98 19.17 7.43
CA LEU A 208 11.24 17.77 7.79
C LEU A 208 12.37 17.17 6.95
N HIS A 209 12.44 17.53 5.67
CA HIS A 209 13.54 17.09 4.80
C HIS A 209 14.89 17.72 5.17
N GLN A 210 14.91 19.02 5.44
CA GLN A 210 16.14 19.75 5.70
C GLN A 210 16.72 19.45 7.09
N GLN A 211 15.86 19.28 8.10
CA GLN A 211 16.30 19.18 9.49
C GLN A 211 16.60 17.76 9.96
N ARG A 212 15.96 16.72 9.38
CA ARG A 212 16.11 15.34 9.89
C ARG A 212 16.08 14.27 8.79
N LYS A 213 17.15 14.20 8.00
CA LYS A 213 17.38 13.09 7.05
C LYS A 213 17.19 11.71 7.71
N SER A 214 17.57 11.56 8.98
CA SER A 214 17.35 10.33 9.75
C SER A 214 15.88 9.92 9.80
N THR A 215 14.96 10.84 10.04
CA THR A 215 13.50 10.56 10.06
C THR A 215 13.02 10.03 8.71
N PHE A 216 13.47 10.65 7.62
CA PHE A 216 13.11 10.21 6.26
C PHE A 216 13.57 8.77 6.00
N TYR A 217 14.86 8.48 6.21
CA TYR A 217 15.40 7.15 5.95
C TYR A 217 14.85 6.09 6.92
N SER A 218 14.58 6.44 8.19
CA SER A 218 13.98 5.52 9.15
C SER A 218 12.53 5.19 8.79
N ALA A 219 11.72 6.19 8.42
CA ALA A 219 10.34 5.98 8.00
C ALA A 219 10.28 5.16 6.70
N LEU A 220 11.10 5.51 5.70
CA LEU A 220 11.21 4.74 4.46
C LEU A 220 11.67 3.31 4.71
N GLY A 221 12.68 3.11 5.56
CA GLY A 221 13.17 1.79 5.92
C GLY A 221 12.11 0.92 6.61
N LEU A 222 11.30 1.51 7.50
CA LEU A 222 10.17 0.81 8.12
C LEU A 222 9.09 0.43 7.10
N GLU A 223 8.69 1.35 6.20
CA GLU A 223 7.73 1.06 5.14
C GLU A 223 8.24 -0.04 4.19
N TYR A 224 9.52 0.01 3.83
CA TYR A 224 10.16 -1.03 3.03
C TYR A 224 10.21 -2.37 3.76
N THR A 225 10.58 -2.37 5.05
CA THR A 225 10.57 -3.57 5.90
C THR A 225 9.18 -4.18 6.00
N ALA A 226 8.13 -3.36 6.15
CA ALA A 226 6.74 -3.82 6.16
C ALA A 226 6.39 -4.56 4.86
N ARG A 227 6.91 -4.14 3.70
CA ARG A 227 6.70 -4.84 2.42
C ARG A 227 7.42 -6.17 2.35
N ILE A 228 8.68 -6.22 2.80
CA ILE A 228 9.44 -7.49 2.84
C ILE A 228 8.75 -8.48 3.80
N VAL A 229 8.32 -8.01 4.98
CA VAL A 229 7.54 -8.82 5.93
C VAL A 229 6.21 -9.26 5.31
N GLY A 230 5.58 -8.40 4.50
CA GLY A 230 4.38 -8.75 3.74
C GLY A 230 4.58 -9.88 2.72
N CYS A 231 5.80 -10.09 2.21
CA CYS A 231 6.09 -11.24 1.34
C CYS A 231 6.00 -12.58 2.07
N LEU A 232 6.14 -12.59 3.41
CA LEU A 232 5.94 -13.80 4.22
C LEU A 232 4.48 -14.29 4.14
N GLU A 233 3.50 -13.41 3.94
CA GLU A 233 2.11 -13.80 3.70
C GLU A 233 2.02 -14.75 2.51
N VAL A 234 2.56 -14.34 1.36
CA VAL A 234 2.53 -15.14 0.14
C VAL A 234 3.35 -16.42 0.29
N TRP A 235 4.49 -16.33 0.98
CA TRP A 235 5.31 -17.50 1.27
C TRP A 235 4.56 -18.51 2.15
N LEU A 236 3.90 -18.08 3.21
CA LEU A 236 3.08 -18.94 4.06
C LEU A 236 1.93 -19.58 3.29
N ILE A 237 1.22 -18.79 2.45
CA ILE A 237 0.08 -19.28 1.67
C ILE A 237 0.53 -20.33 0.64
N LEU A 238 1.60 -20.06 -0.11
CA LEU A 238 2.05 -20.96 -1.16
C LEU A 238 2.68 -22.23 -0.61
N ASN A 239 3.32 -22.20 0.56
CA ASN A 239 3.84 -23.39 1.22
C ASN A 239 2.75 -24.38 1.71
N VAL A 240 1.48 -23.98 1.73
CA VAL A 240 0.35 -24.92 1.91
C VAL A 240 0.19 -25.83 0.69
N LEU A 241 0.51 -25.30 -0.50
CA LEU A 241 0.24 -25.95 -1.79
C LEU A 241 1.47 -26.66 -2.36
N THR A 242 2.66 -26.12 -2.12
CA THR A 242 3.91 -26.65 -2.69
C THR A 242 5.10 -26.28 -1.81
N THR A 243 6.11 -27.16 -1.74
CA THR A 243 7.38 -26.92 -1.05
C THR A 243 8.42 -26.22 -1.95
N ASP A 244 8.11 -26.01 -3.22
CA ASP A 244 9.06 -25.56 -4.23
C ASP A 244 9.18 -24.04 -4.32
N VAL A 245 8.49 -23.31 -3.44
CA VAL A 245 8.47 -21.84 -3.44
C VAL A 245 9.55 -21.29 -2.51
N SER A 246 10.54 -20.63 -3.10
CA SER A 246 11.54 -19.87 -2.34
C SER A 246 10.97 -18.51 -1.86
N PHE A 247 11.48 -18.00 -0.76
CA PHE A 247 11.12 -16.64 -0.29
C PHE A 247 11.47 -15.56 -1.33
N VAL A 248 12.58 -15.74 -2.05
CA VAL A 248 12.97 -14.87 -3.18
C VAL A 248 11.89 -14.86 -4.26
N GLY A 249 11.35 -16.04 -4.63
CA GLY A 249 10.22 -16.15 -5.55
C GLY A 249 9.00 -15.37 -5.04
N CYS A 250 8.69 -15.46 -3.75
CA CYS A 250 7.57 -14.72 -3.15
C CYS A 250 7.77 -13.19 -3.21
N ILE A 251 9.00 -12.69 -3.03
CA ILE A 251 9.30 -11.27 -3.24
C ILE A 251 8.96 -10.85 -4.68
N LEU A 252 9.36 -11.63 -5.67
CA LEU A 252 9.08 -11.35 -7.08
C LEU A 252 7.59 -11.41 -7.40
N ILE A 253 6.86 -12.40 -6.86
CA ILE A 253 5.41 -12.52 -7.00
C ILE A 253 4.70 -11.28 -6.44
N VAL A 254 5.04 -10.86 -5.22
CA VAL A 254 4.44 -9.68 -4.60
C VAL A 254 4.81 -8.40 -5.36
N ALA A 255 6.05 -8.27 -5.80
CA ALA A 255 6.50 -7.11 -6.56
C ALA A 255 5.74 -6.97 -7.88
N PHE A 256 5.66 -8.03 -8.68
CA PHE A 256 4.97 -8.03 -9.97
C PHE A 256 3.45 -7.83 -9.80
N SER A 257 2.82 -8.56 -8.89
CA SER A 257 1.38 -8.43 -8.64
C SER A 257 1.00 -7.04 -8.12
N SER A 258 1.82 -6.47 -7.21
CA SER A 258 1.59 -5.11 -6.72
C SER A 258 1.84 -4.04 -7.78
N LEU A 259 2.81 -4.23 -8.67
CA LEU A 259 3.05 -3.32 -9.79
C LEU A 259 1.83 -3.28 -10.72
N LEU A 260 1.32 -4.44 -11.14
CA LEU A 260 0.12 -4.52 -11.97
C LEU A 260 -1.11 -3.94 -11.28
N ALA A 261 -1.33 -4.26 -10.00
CA ALA A 261 -2.43 -3.72 -9.23
C ALA A 261 -2.37 -2.18 -9.13
N ASN A 262 -1.17 -1.60 -8.95
CA ASN A 262 -1.00 -0.16 -8.89
C ASN A 262 -1.08 0.52 -10.27
N LEU A 263 -0.69 -0.13 -11.36
CA LEU A 263 -0.93 0.38 -12.72
C LEU A 263 -2.42 0.42 -13.05
N LEU A 264 -3.20 -0.51 -12.51
CA LEU A 264 -4.65 -0.61 -12.69
C LEU A 264 -5.43 0.05 -11.53
N PHE A 265 -4.86 1.07 -10.88
CA PHE A 265 -5.43 1.76 -9.71
C PHE A 265 -6.83 2.32 -9.95
N PHE A 266 -7.20 2.61 -11.21
CA PHE A 266 -8.51 3.12 -11.60
C PHE A 266 -9.63 2.07 -11.54
N LEU A 267 -9.28 0.77 -11.44
CA LEU A 267 -10.26 -0.29 -11.26
C LEU A 267 -10.75 -0.29 -9.80
N PRO A 268 -12.07 -0.30 -9.56
CA PRO A 268 -12.59 -0.38 -8.20
C PRO A 268 -12.01 -1.59 -7.46
N MET A 269 -11.47 -1.37 -6.25
CA MET A 269 -10.82 -2.39 -5.42
C MET A 269 -9.68 -3.16 -6.13
N GLN A 270 -9.14 -2.64 -7.25
CA GLN A 270 -8.13 -3.28 -8.09
C GLN A 270 -8.55 -4.69 -8.57
N LEU A 271 -9.86 -4.90 -8.80
CA LEU A 271 -10.44 -6.17 -9.22
C LEU A 271 -9.89 -6.62 -10.57
N GLY A 272 -9.51 -7.90 -10.65
CA GLY A 272 -8.90 -8.49 -11.85
C GLY A 272 -7.41 -8.18 -12.01
N GLY A 273 -6.97 -6.96 -11.71
CA GLY A 273 -5.55 -6.57 -11.85
C GLY A 273 -4.64 -7.26 -10.84
N ARG A 274 -5.08 -7.37 -9.61
CA ARG A 274 -4.32 -8.02 -8.55
C ARG A 274 -4.34 -9.54 -8.69
N GLU A 275 -5.50 -10.10 -8.91
CA GLU A 275 -5.69 -11.54 -9.08
C GLU A 275 -4.94 -12.05 -10.32
N GLY A 276 -5.12 -11.39 -11.46
CA GLY A 276 -4.35 -11.67 -12.66
C GLY A 276 -2.86 -11.48 -12.47
N GLY A 277 -2.46 -10.47 -11.69
CA GLY A 277 -1.07 -10.23 -11.30
C GLY A 277 -0.47 -11.39 -10.52
N PHE A 278 -1.19 -11.93 -9.53
CA PHE A 278 -0.75 -13.11 -8.79
C PHE A 278 -0.65 -14.36 -9.68
N ALA A 279 -1.68 -14.62 -10.49
CA ALA A 279 -1.69 -15.78 -11.38
C ALA A 279 -0.54 -15.74 -12.39
N LEU A 280 -0.32 -14.58 -13.02
CA LEU A 280 0.78 -14.39 -13.99
C LEU A 280 2.15 -14.44 -13.32
N ALA A 281 2.31 -13.85 -12.13
CA ALA A 281 3.57 -13.87 -11.40
C ALA A 281 3.97 -15.29 -10.99
N VAL A 282 3.02 -16.07 -10.49
CA VAL A 282 3.23 -17.48 -10.08
C VAL A 282 3.53 -18.34 -11.31
N ALA A 283 2.77 -18.19 -12.40
CA ALA A 283 3.02 -18.89 -13.66
C ALA A 283 4.38 -18.54 -14.27
N GLY A 284 4.82 -17.28 -14.16
CA GLY A 284 6.14 -16.82 -14.60
C GLY A 284 7.32 -17.46 -13.85
N LEU A 285 7.07 -18.03 -12.67
CA LEU A 285 8.04 -18.83 -11.91
C LEU A 285 7.91 -20.36 -12.16
N SER A 286 7.23 -20.75 -13.24
CA SER A 286 6.99 -22.15 -13.63
C SER A 286 6.14 -22.94 -12.61
N LEU A 287 5.32 -22.25 -11.82
CA LEU A 287 4.35 -22.83 -10.92
C LEU A 287 2.94 -22.76 -11.52
N SER A 288 2.00 -23.55 -11.00
CA SER A 288 0.61 -23.50 -11.46
C SER A 288 -0.02 -22.12 -11.19
N GLY A 289 -0.61 -21.51 -12.21
CA GLY A 289 -1.36 -20.23 -12.06
C GLY A 289 -2.51 -20.35 -11.06
N ALA A 290 -3.07 -21.54 -10.86
CA ALA A 290 -4.08 -21.80 -9.84
C ALA A 290 -3.58 -21.48 -8.40
N TYR A 291 -2.30 -21.68 -8.12
CA TYR A 291 -1.70 -21.30 -6.84
C TYR A 291 -1.71 -19.77 -6.63
N GLY A 292 -1.51 -19.02 -7.71
CA GLY A 292 -1.62 -17.55 -7.67
C GLY A 292 -3.05 -17.08 -7.39
N VAL A 293 -4.04 -17.74 -8.01
CA VAL A 293 -5.47 -17.47 -7.72
C VAL A 293 -5.80 -17.77 -6.26
N PHE A 294 -5.35 -18.90 -5.76
CA PHE A 294 -5.54 -19.27 -4.35
C PHE A 294 -4.89 -18.25 -3.40
N ALA A 295 -3.65 -17.83 -3.68
CA ALA A 295 -2.99 -16.80 -2.88
C ALA A 295 -3.77 -15.48 -2.89
N ALA A 296 -4.29 -15.07 -4.04
CA ALA A 296 -5.13 -13.89 -4.16
C ALA A 296 -6.42 -13.99 -3.32
N LEU A 297 -7.09 -15.15 -3.30
CA LEU A 297 -8.28 -15.41 -2.50
C LEU A 297 -8.00 -15.31 -1.00
N ILE A 298 -6.96 -15.96 -0.51
CA ILE A 298 -6.59 -15.92 0.91
C ILE A 298 -6.24 -14.49 1.33
N THR A 299 -5.51 -13.73 0.49
CA THR A 299 -5.22 -12.33 0.78
C THR A 299 -6.49 -11.48 0.83
N ARG A 300 -7.52 -11.78 0.03
CA ARG A 300 -8.83 -11.10 0.12
C ARG A 300 -9.58 -11.43 1.40
N VAL A 301 -9.60 -12.70 1.83
CA VAL A 301 -10.21 -13.08 3.11
C VAL A 301 -9.54 -12.33 4.26
N ARG A 302 -8.23 -12.30 4.29
CA ARG A 302 -7.46 -11.52 5.27
C ARG A 302 -7.83 -10.03 5.24
N GLU A 303 -7.91 -9.42 4.05
CA GLU A 303 -8.31 -8.02 3.90
C GLU A 303 -9.69 -7.76 4.48
N MET A 304 -10.67 -8.60 4.18
CA MET A 304 -12.03 -8.48 4.72
C MET A 304 -12.04 -8.51 6.25
N VAL A 305 -11.29 -9.43 6.86
CA VAL A 305 -11.17 -9.49 8.32
C VAL A 305 -10.59 -8.19 8.88
N TRP A 306 -9.51 -7.67 8.29
CA TRP A 306 -8.88 -6.43 8.76
C TRP A 306 -9.73 -5.18 8.49
N ILE A 307 -10.54 -5.17 7.42
CA ILE A 307 -11.53 -4.12 7.19
C ILE A 307 -12.57 -4.11 8.32
N VAL A 308 -13.10 -5.27 8.69
CA VAL A 308 -14.07 -5.38 9.80
C VAL A 308 -13.43 -4.90 11.11
N ILE A 309 -12.21 -5.37 11.43
CA ILE A 309 -11.46 -4.93 12.61
C ILE A 309 -11.29 -3.41 12.60
N GLY A 310 -10.86 -2.82 11.49
CA GLY A 310 -10.64 -1.38 11.37
C GLY A 310 -11.92 -0.56 11.55
N LEU A 311 -13.04 -1.01 11.00
CA LEU A 311 -14.35 -0.36 11.16
C LEU A 311 -14.87 -0.48 12.60
N VAL A 312 -14.64 -1.62 13.28
CA VAL A 312 -14.98 -1.80 14.70
C VAL A 312 -14.11 -0.87 15.56
N LEU A 313 -12.80 -0.84 15.31
CA LEU A 313 -11.89 0.05 16.02
C LEU A 313 -12.28 1.52 15.87
N MET A 314 -12.81 1.94 14.72
CA MET A 314 -13.27 3.30 14.49
C MET A 314 -14.43 3.69 15.43
N LYS A 315 -15.31 2.74 15.78
CA LYS A 315 -16.42 2.96 16.71
C LYS A 315 -16.01 2.96 18.18
N ILE A 316 -14.95 2.20 18.52
CA ILE A 316 -14.46 2.09 19.90
C ILE A 316 -13.68 3.36 20.25
N GLY A 317 -14.14 4.14 21.23
CA GLY A 317 -13.44 5.31 21.75
C GLY A 317 -13.81 6.65 21.10
N ASN A 318 -14.78 6.69 20.17
CA ASN A 318 -15.39 7.93 19.69
C ASN A 318 -16.59 8.40 20.58
N ARG A 319 -16.69 7.86 21.81
CA ARG A 319 -17.56 8.49 22.81
C ARG A 319 -16.84 9.73 23.34
N ARG A 320 -17.09 10.86 22.68
CA ARG A 320 -16.95 12.19 23.29
C ARG A 320 -18.16 12.48 24.14
#